data_34e5b97f5f8b69dde052f2e77a28e741
#
_entry.id   34e5b97f5f8b69dde052f2e77a28e741
#
_cell.length_a   1.000
_cell.length_b   1.000
_cell.length_c   1.000
_cell.angle_alpha   90.00
_cell.angle_beta   90.00
_cell.angle_gamma   90.00
#
_symmetry.space_group_name_H-M   'P 1'
#
loop_
_entity.id
_entity.type
_entity.pdbx_description
1 polymer ?
#
loop_
_entity_poly.entity_id
_entity_poly.type
_entity_poly.pdbx_seq_one_letter_code
_entity_poly.pdbx_strand_id
1 'polypeptide(L)'
;MGFEVVDWTGGLAYSGDWNHIGWTVAASRRPISSSLLAFGGAKDPNTGITWGGVRATGVSLSASYDRGEANGVWADLSAHQITGKNVADNQRQRLMAGYYYKLINEDNRRLSVGLNTMLWHYQKDLSGYSLGQGGYYSPQQYLSLSLPVNYRQRTENWSWELGGSVSLSHSKTDSQRRYPLQGLIPDSLPDKFAVEDGSSSSGVGYTCGRSSNAVSVRTGRSAPASIFNRRRTIRRATR
;
A
#
# COMPACT_ATOMS: atom_id res chain seq x y z
N MET A 1 -1.77 -16.62 -21.58
CA MET A 1 -0.98 -15.37 -21.57
C MET A 1 0.08 -15.51 -20.48
N GLY A 2 1.35 -15.41 -20.82
CA GLY A 2 2.47 -15.41 -19.86
C GLY A 2 2.87 -13.97 -19.51
N PHE A 3 3.73 -13.82 -18.50
CA PHE A 3 4.36 -12.54 -18.21
C PHE A 3 5.44 -12.25 -19.25
N GLU A 4 5.47 -11.00 -19.77
CA GLU A 4 6.50 -10.54 -20.71
C GLU A 4 7.83 -10.24 -20.01
N VAL A 5 7.77 -9.98 -18.70
CA VAL A 5 8.94 -9.75 -17.85
C VAL A 5 8.85 -10.66 -16.61
N VAL A 6 9.83 -11.56 -16.49
CA VAL A 6 9.99 -12.44 -15.33
C VAL A 6 11.19 -11.97 -14.52
N ASP A 7 11.04 -11.86 -13.21
CA ASP A 7 12.11 -11.43 -12.31
C ASP A 7 11.95 -12.09 -10.93
N TRP A 8 13.04 -12.18 -10.18
CA TRP A 8 13.04 -12.74 -8.84
C TRP A 8 12.52 -11.74 -7.80
N THR A 9 11.89 -12.27 -6.77
CA THR A 9 11.40 -11.51 -5.62
C THR A 9 11.76 -12.23 -4.34
N GLY A 10 11.93 -11.49 -3.26
CA GLY A 10 12.27 -12.06 -1.97
C GLY A 10 12.37 -10.98 -0.90
N GLY A 11 12.64 -11.40 0.32
CA GLY A 11 12.88 -10.47 1.41
C GLY A 11 13.19 -11.20 2.71
N LEU A 12 13.82 -10.47 3.60
CA LEU A 12 14.15 -10.87 4.95
C LEU A 12 13.61 -9.81 5.91
N ALA A 13 13.09 -10.26 7.04
CA ALA A 13 12.69 -9.38 8.12
C ALA A 13 13.23 -9.91 9.44
N TYR A 14 13.63 -8.99 10.29
CA TYR A 14 14.03 -9.26 11.65
C TYR A 14 13.24 -8.39 12.60
N SER A 15 12.64 -8.99 13.62
CA SER A 15 11.79 -8.33 14.59
C SER A 15 12.30 -8.58 15.99
N GLY A 16 12.08 -7.62 16.87
CA GLY A 16 12.42 -7.73 18.28
C GLY A 16 11.57 -6.78 19.11
N ASP A 17 11.65 -6.98 20.41
CA ASP A 17 10.99 -6.14 21.40
C ASP A 17 12.04 -5.59 22.37
N TRP A 18 11.91 -4.31 22.69
CA TRP A 18 12.73 -3.65 23.68
C TRP A 18 11.88 -2.68 24.51
N ASN A 19 11.75 -2.97 25.79
CA ASN A 19 11.05 -2.12 26.76
C ASN A 19 9.69 -1.58 26.28
N HIS A 20 8.80 -2.49 25.88
CA HIS A 20 7.47 -2.20 25.30
C HIS A 20 7.46 -1.59 23.88
N ILE A 21 8.62 -1.48 23.26
CA ILE A 21 8.74 -1.08 21.86
C ILE A 21 8.95 -2.34 21.03
N GLY A 22 7.94 -2.71 20.27
CA GLY A 22 8.09 -3.71 19.22
C GLY A 22 8.68 -3.05 17.97
N TRP A 23 9.68 -3.68 17.34
CA TRP A 23 10.29 -3.14 16.13
C TRP A 23 10.55 -4.23 15.10
N THR A 24 10.56 -3.83 13.84
CA THR A 24 10.86 -4.71 12.72
C THR A 24 11.69 -3.95 11.69
N VAL A 25 12.79 -4.56 11.27
CA VAL A 25 13.58 -4.12 10.12
C VAL A 25 13.42 -5.15 9.02
N ALA A 26 13.11 -4.70 7.81
CA ALA A 26 12.98 -5.59 6.67
C ALA A 26 13.70 -5.05 5.44
N ALA A 27 14.30 -5.94 4.68
CA ALA A 27 14.80 -5.69 3.33
C ALA A 27 14.00 -6.56 2.36
N SER A 28 13.53 -5.97 1.27
CA SER A 28 12.68 -6.70 0.34
C SER A 28 12.83 -6.24 -1.09
N ARG A 29 12.59 -7.17 -2.02
CA ARG A 29 12.38 -6.92 -3.44
C ARG A 29 11.02 -7.49 -3.82
N ARG A 30 10.06 -6.62 -4.13
CA ARG A 30 8.67 -6.98 -4.39
C ARG A 30 8.17 -6.40 -5.71
N PRO A 31 7.28 -7.11 -6.44
CA PRO A 31 6.67 -6.55 -7.64
C PRO A 31 5.69 -5.43 -7.25
N ILE A 32 5.57 -4.44 -8.10
CA ILE A 32 4.48 -3.46 -8.04
C ILE A 32 3.30 -4.06 -8.81
N SER A 33 2.17 -4.22 -8.13
CA SER A 33 0.98 -4.92 -8.65
C SER A 33 -0.21 -3.99 -8.95
N SER A 34 0.06 -2.68 -9.10
CA SER A 34 -1.00 -1.69 -9.35
C SER A 34 -1.57 -1.75 -10.76
N SER A 35 -0.83 -2.29 -11.73
CA SER A 35 -1.29 -2.52 -13.10
C SER A 35 -0.65 -3.78 -13.70
N LEU A 36 -1.19 -4.26 -14.82
CA LEU A 36 -0.61 -5.39 -15.56
C LEU A 36 0.76 -5.03 -16.13
N LEU A 37 0.94 -3.78 -16.60
CA LEU A 37 2.24 -3.29 -17.07
C LEU A 37 3.28 -3.31 -15.95
N ALA A 38 2.94 -2.77 -14.78
CA ALA A 38 3.84 -2.75 -13.63
C ALA A 38 4.17 -4.17 -13.14
N PHE A 39 3.22 -5.09 -13.15
CA PHE A 39 3.38 -6.43 -12.61
C PHE A 39 4.08 -7.38 -13.57
N GLY A 40 3.57 -7.51 -14.80
CA GLY A 40 3.97 -8.53 -15.76
C GLY A 40 4.68 -8.01 -17.00
N GLY A 41 4.69 -6.69 -17.19
CA GLY A 41 5.20 -6.06 -18.42
C GLY A 41 4.25 -6.18 -19.61
N ALA A 42 4.59 -5.48 -20.67
CA ALA A 42 3.88 -5.49 -21.94
C ALA A 42 4.87 -5.40 -23.11
N LYS A 43 4.42 -5.75 -24.31
CA LYS A 43 5.15 -5.58 -25.54
C LYS A 43 4.47 -4.49 -26.38
N ASP A 44 5.23 -3.47 -26.77
CA ASP A 44 4.73 -2.40 -27.61
C ASP A 44 4.44 -2.92 -29.02
N PRO A 45 3.23 -2.77 -29.56
CA PRO A 45 2.85 -3.30 -30.86
C PRO A 45 3.57 -2.60 -32.02
N ASN A 46 3.99 -1.35 -31.84
CA ASN A 46 4.60 -0.55 -32.89
C ASN A 46 6.12 -0.79 -32.99
N THR A 47 6.81 -0.85 -31.88
CA THR A 47 8.27 -1.00 -31.81
C THR A 47 8.71 -2.43 -31.50
N GLY A 48 7.81 -3.28 -31.00
CA GLY A 48 8.15 -4.63 -30.56
C GLY A 48 8.95 -4.67 -29.25
N ILE A 49 9.19 -3.51 -28.61
CA ILE A 49 9.96 -3.41 -27.36
C ILE A 49 9.11 -3.90 -26.19
N THR A 50 9.69 -4.79 -25.39
CA THR A 50 9.08 -5.23 -24.12
C THR A 50 9.49 -4.29 -22.99
N TRP A 51 8.52 -3.78 -22.21
CA TRP A 51 8.78 -2.92 -21.06
C TRP A 51 7.86 -3.23 -19.89
N GLY A 52 8.15 -2.68 -18.70
CA GLY A 52 7.36 -2.91 -17.48
C GLY A 52 8.01 -3.92 -16.54
N GLY A 53 7.20 -4.70 -15.84
CA GLY A 53 7.70 -5.65 -14.84
C GLY A 53 8.45 -4.96 -13.70
N VAL A 54 7.82 -4.01 -13.06
CA VAL A 54 8.44 -3.08 -12.09
C VAL A 54 8.59 -3.73 -10.73
N ARG A 55 9.76 -3.55 -10.12
CA ARG A 55 10.11 -4.06 -8.79
C ARG A 55 10.56 -2.94 -7.88
N ALA A 56 10.07 -2.97 -6.64
CA ALA A 56 10.53 -2.10 -5.57
C ALA A 56 11.51 -2.90 -4.68
N THR A 57 12.75 -2.44 -4.63
CA THR A 57 13.81 -3.02 -3.80
C THR A 57 14.22 -2.02 -2.76
N GLY A 58 14.22 -2.39 -1.48
CA GLY A 58 14.58 -1.44 -0.42
C GLY A 58 14.38 -2.00 0.96
N VAL A 59 14.35 -1.06 1.89
CA VAL A 59 14.29 -1.34 3.33
C VAL A 59 13.08 -0.66 3.97
N SER A 60 12.61 -1.25 5.05
CA SER A 60 11.59 -0.66 5.92
C SER A 60 11.96 -0.85 7.38
N LEU A 61 11.59 0.11 8.20
CA LEU A 61 11.68 0.11 9.65
C LEU A 61 10.29 0.40 10.20
N SER A 62 9.76 -0.51 10.98
CA SER A 62 8.50 -0.33 11.70
C SER A 62 8.77 -0.35 13.20
N ALA A 63 8.09 0.49 13.94
CA ALA A 63 8.12 0.51 15.39
C ALA A 63 6.72 0.73 15.95
N SER A 64 6.44 0.11 17.09
CA SER A 64 5.17 0.28 17.81
C SER A 64 5.43 0.32 19.31
N TYR A 65 4.70 1.16 20.00
CA TYR A 65 4.75 1.29 21.44
C TYR A 65 3.35 1.16 22.02
N ASP A 66 3.12 0.08 22.75
CA ASP A 66 1.87 -0.21 23.48
C ASP A 66 2.23 -0.89 24.79
N ARG A 67 1.87 -0.27 25.92
CA ARG A 67 2.03 -0.82 27.26
C ARG A 67 0.87 -1.71 27.69
N GLY A 68 -0.11 -1.96 26.82
CA GLY A 68 -1.38 -2.58 27.21
C GLY A 68 -2.39 -1.60 27.82
N GLU A 69 -2.00 -0.34 27.97
CA GLU A 69 -2.83 0.75 28.47
C GLU A 69 -3.89 1.22 27.44
N ALA A 70 -4.49 2.39 27.73
CA ALA A 70 -5.54 2.94 26.87
C ALA A 70 -5.04 3.41 25.50
N ASN A 71 -3.76 3.66 25.31
CA ASN A 71 -3.23 4.23 24.08
C ASN A 71 -2.01 3.49 23.55
N GLY A 72 -1.69 3.75 22.28
CA GLY A 72 -0.48 3.28 21.64
C GLY A 72 -0.15 4.11 20.40
N VAL A 73 1.11 4.05 19.99
CA VAL A 73 1.64 4.70 18.80
C VAL A 73 2.37 3.69 17.93
N TRP A 74 2.37 3.92 16.64
CA TRP A 74 3.17 3.15 15.71
C TRP A 74 3.68 4.03 14.58
N ALA A 75 4.81 3.64 13.98
CA ALA A 75 5.36 4.28 12.80
C ALA A 75 6.00 3.24 11.88
N ASP A 76 5.97 3.50 10.59
CA ASP A 76 6.64 2.73 9.53
C ASP A 76 7.32 3.71 8.58
N LEU A 77 8.62 3.54 8.40
CA LEU A 77 9.42 4.30 7.45
C LEU A 77 10.00 3.33 6.42
N SER A 78 9.90 3.67 5.15
CA SER A 78 10.50 2.84 4.11
C SER A 78 11.08 3.65 2.96
N ALA A 79 12.17 3.13 2.40
CA ALA A 79 12.83 3.68 1.22
C ALA A 79 13.08 2.55 0.21
N HIS A 80 12.63 2.76 -1.03
CA HIS A 80 12.74 1.77 -2.10
C HIS A 80 13.24 2.42 -3.38
N GLN A 81 14.15 1.74 -4.03
CA GLN A 81 14.48 1.95 -5.44
C GLN A 81 13.53 1.12 -6.29
N ILE A 82 13.00 1.74 -7.32
CA ILE A 82 12.02 1.13 -8.22
C ILE A 82 12.65 1.02 -9.59
N THR A 83 12.73 -0.20 -10.11
CA THR A 83 13.35 -0.52 -11.38
C THR A 83 12.46 -1.45 -12.20
N GLY A 84 12.54 -1.39 -13.52
CA GLY A 84 11.81 -2.27 -14.43
C GLY A 84 12.52 -2.41 -15.76
N LYS A 85 12.08 -3.36 -16.58
CA LYS A 85 12.65 -3.54 -17.93
C LYS A 85 12.21 -2.38 -18.82
N ASN A 86 13.18 -1.63 -19.37
CA ASN A 86 12.88 -0.46 -20.22
C ASN A 86 11.88 0.52 -19.58
N VAL A 87 11.98 0.71 -18.27
CA VAL A 87 11.24 1.67 -17.46
C VAL A 87 12.25 2.60 -16.81
N ALA A 88 11.96 3.88 -16.70
CA ALA A 88 12.82 4.83 -16.02
C ALA A 88 12.92 4.47 -14.53
N ASP A 89 14.13 4.55 -13.98
CA ASP A 89 14.37 4.32 -12.57
C ASP A 89 13.68 5.39 -11.72
N ASN A 90 13.17 4.97 -10.55
CA ASN A 90 12.48 5.84 -9.62
C ASN A 90 12.86 5.50 -8.18
N GLN A 91 12.59 6.42 -7.29
CA GLN A 91 12.76 6.23 -5.85
C GLN A 91 11.45 6.55 -5.13
N ARG A 92 11.15 5.79 -4.10
CA ARG A 92 10.01 6.00 -3.24
C ARG A 92 10.45 6.08 -1.79
N GLN A 93 9.98 7.11 -1.11
CA GLN A 93 10.05 7.24 0.35
C GLN A 93 8.62 7.25 0.89
N ARG A 94 8.40 6.54 1.99
CA ARG A 94 7.10 6.45 2.63
C ARG A 94 7.26 6.53 4.13
N LEU A 95 6.48 7.39 4.75
CA LEU A 95 6.29 7.43 6.19
C LEU A 95 4.81 7.20 6.49
N MET A 96 4.55 6.28 7.39
CA MET A 96 3.23 6.06 7.97
C MET A 96 3.37 6.13 9.49
N ALA A 97 2.43 6.79 10.14
CA ALA A 97 2.40 6.84 11.60
C ALA A 97 0.95 6.87 12.09
N GLY A 98 0.72 6.36 13.26
CA GLY A 98 -0.59 6.37 13.86
C GLY A 98 -0.55 6.41 15.38
N TYR A 99 -1.58 7.02 15.92
CA TYR A 99 -1.92 7.02 17.33
C TYR A 99 -3.31 6.41 17.48
N TYR A 100 -3.52 5.61 18.50
CA TYR A 100 -4.84 5.12 18.85
C TYR A 100 -5.09 5.26 20.35
N TYR A 101 -6.37 5.41 20.68
CA TYR A 101 -6.87 5.45 22.04
C TYR A 101 -8.04 4.48 22.19
N LYS A 102 -7.99 3.64 23.23
CA LYS A 102 -9.02 2.66 23.58
C LYS A 102 -10.01 3.33 24.52
N LEU A 103 -11.15 3.79 23.99
CA LEU A 103 -12.23 4.39 24.76
C LEU A 103 -12.93 3.37 25.68
N ILE A 104 -13.05 2.12 25.18
CA ILE A 104 -13.52 0.96 25.94
C ILE A 104 -12.43 -0.09 25.80
N ASN A 105 -11.94 -0.62 26.91
CA ASN A 105 -10.91 -1.65 26.94
C ASN A 105 -11.28 -2.71 27.98
N GLU A 106 -12.31 -3.49 27.67
CA GLU A 106 -12.81 -4.60 28.47
C GLU A 106 -12.45 -5.93 27.79
N ASP A 107 -12.47 -7.02 28.51
CA ASP A 107 -12.13 -8.35 27.97
C ASP A 107 -13.05 -8.76 26.81
N ASN A 108 -14.32 -8.38 26.89
CA ASN A 108 -15.36 -8.72 25.93
C ASN A 108 -15.73 -7.58 24.99
N ARG A 109 -15.34 -6.34 25.29
CA ARG A 109 -15.63 -5.14 24.46
C ARG A 109 -14.41 -4.26 24.33
N ARG A 110 -14.19 -3.77 23.12
CA ARG A 110 -13.16 -2.78 22.82
C ARG A 110 -13.69 -1.76 21.81
N LEU A 111 -13.58 -0.51 22.16
CA LEU A 111 -13.79 0.61 21.24
C LEU A 111 -12.49 1.39 21.16
N SER A 112 -11.92 1.51 19.97
CA SER A 112 -10.73 2.32 19.74
C SER A 112 -10.98 3.36 18.66
N VAL A 113 -10.44 4.54 18.87
CA VAL A 113 -10.36 5.63 17.90
C VAL A 113 -8.89 5.93 17.63
N GLY A 114 -8.58 6.46 16.46
CA GLY A 114 -7.21 6.75 16.12
C GLY A 114 -7.05 7.92 15.17
N LEU A 115 -5.81 8.29 14.97
CA LEU A 115 -5.37 9.22 13.94
C LEU A 115 -4.20 8.55 13.20
N ASN A 116 -4.31 8.38 11.89
CA ASN A 116 -3.22 7.88 11.07
C ASN A 116 -2.84 8.94 10.04
N THR A 117 -1.55 9.01 9.77
CA THR A 117 -0.99 9.82 8.69
C THR A 117 -0.19 8.94 7.74
N MET A 118 -0.17 9.33 6.48
CA MET A 118 0.62 8.70 5.43
C MET A 118 1.23 9.78 4.55
N LEU A 119 2.54 9.73 4.39
CA LEU A 119 3.31 10.58 3.51
C LEU A 119 4.03 9.71 2.49
N TRP A 120 3.85 10.00 1.21
CA TRP A 120 4.62 9.38 0.13
C TRP A 120 5.32 10.45 -0.69
N HIS A 121 6.51 10.11 -1.11
CA HIS A 121 7.28 10.88 -2.06
C HIS A 121 7.88 9.94 -3.11
N TYR A 122 7.61 10.20 -4.37
CA TYR A 122 8.31 9.60 -5.50
C TYR A 122 9.15 10.66 -6.20
N GLN A 123 10.31 10.25 -6.69
CA GLN A 123 11.20 11.16 -7.41
C GLN A 123 10.61 11.59 -8.76
N LYS A 124 9.90 10.68 -9.44
CA LYS A 124 9.28 10.90 -10.75
C LYS A 124 7.86 10.35 -10.75
N ASP A 125 6.98 10.98 -11.53
CA ASP A 125 5.70 10.37 -11.87
C ASP A 125 5.89 9.43 -13.07
N LEU A 126 5.65 8.16 -12.89
CA LEU A 126 5.71 7.11 -13.90
C LEU A 126 4.37 6.36 -14.01
N SER A 127 3.28 7.08 -13.76
CA SER A 127 1.92 6.52 -13.78
C SER A 127 1.39 6.25 -15.18
N GLY A 128 2.00 6.83 -16.21
CA GLY A 128 1.61 6.65 -17.59
C GLY A 128 1.88 5.24 -18.13
N TYR A 129 1.30 4.96 -19.29
CA TYR A 129 1.43 3.68 -20.01
C TYR A 129 2.23 3.81 -21.31
N SER A 130 2.91 4.93 -21.52
CA SER A 130 3.81 5.14 -22.63
C SER A 130 5.13 4.39 -22.42
N LEU A 131 5.84 4.09 -23.49
CA LEU A 131 7.11 3.39 -23.45
C LEU A 131 8.13 4.12 -22.56
N GLY A 132 8.72 3.41 -21.61
CA GLY A 132 9.58 3.99 -20.57
C GLY A 132 8.86 4.35 -19.27
N GLN A 133 7.53 4.44 -19.26
CA GLN A 133 6.69 4.61 -18.07
C GLN A 133 6.44 3.27 -17.36
N GLY A 134 6.09 3.32 -16.10
CA GLY A 134 5.90 2.12 -15.28
C GLY A 134 4.46 1.69 -15.04
N GLY A 135 3.47 2.55 -15.34
CA GLY A 135 2.05 2.27 -15.14
C GLY A 135 1.66 2.11 -13.67
N TYR A 136 2.35 2.76 -12.74
CA TYR A 136 2.03 2.71 -11.31
C TYR A 136 1.88 4.11 -10.73
N TYR A 137 0.96 4.26 -9.79
CA TYR A 137 0.71 5.53 -9.11
C TYR A 137 1.96 6.01 -8.36
N SER A 138 2.48 7.17 -8.72
CA SER A 138 3.78 7.68 -8.28
C SER A 138 3.80 9.21 -8.09
N PRO A 139 2.95 9.77 -7.21
CA PRO A 139 2.92 11.20 -6.98
C PRO A 139 4.21 11.68 -6.29
N GLN A 140 4.65 12.90 -6.64
CA GLN A 140 5.80 13.53 -5.98
C GLN A 140 5.47 13.92 -4.55
N GLN A 141 4.22 14.24 -4.28
CA GLN A 141 3.74 14.50 -2.92
C GLN A 141 2.40 13.81 -2.72
N TYR A 142 2.30 13.06 -1.65
CA TYR A 142 1.05 12.49 -1.18
C TYR A 142 0.97 12.59 0.33
N LEU A 143 -0.08 13.20 0.80
CA LEU A 143 -0.42 13.28 2.22
C LEU A 143 -1.82 12.70 2.42
N SER A 144 -1.98 11.86 3.42
CA SER A 144 -3.30 11.41 3.88
C SER A 144 -3.38 11.42 5.39
N LEU A 145 -4.49 11.92 5.91
CA LEU A 145 -4.87 11.86 7.32
C LEU A 145 -6.16 11.07 7.43
N SER A 146 -6.24 10.13 8.36
CA SER A 146 -7.44 9.33 8.58
C SER A 146 -7.76 9.15 10.05
N LEU A 147 -9.05 9.12 10.35
CA LEU A 147 -9.62 8.91 11.68
C LEU A 147 -10.32 7.54 11.70
N PRO A 148 -9.62 6.46 12.05
CA PRO A 148 -10.22 5.15 12.20
C PRO A 148 -10.98 5.02 13.53
N VAL A 149 -12.11 4.32 13.47
CA VAL A 149 -12.88 3.88 14.62
C VAL A 149 -13.11 2.39 14.48
N ASN A 150 -12.78 1.63 15.50
CA ASN A 150 -12.97 0.19 15.53
C ASN A 150 -13.70 -0.21 16.81
N TYR A 151 -14.78 -0.95 16.64
CA TYR A 151 -15.52 -1.56 17.75
C TYR A 151 -15.49 -3.07 17.60
N ARG A 152 -15.12 -3.75 18.68
CA ARG A 152 -15.11 -5.22 18.78
C ARG A 152 -15.89 -5.63 20.00
N GLN A 153 -16.73 -6.64 19.82
CA GLN A 153 -17.43 -7.29 20.93
C GLN A 153 -17.35 -8.81 20.79
N ARG A 154 -17.17 -9.47 21.92
CA ARG A 154 -17.16 -10.92 22.03
C ARG A 154 -18.24 -11.35 23.06
N THR A 155 -19.06 -12.27 22.65
CA THR A 155 -19.97 -13.02 23.53
C THR A 155 -19.51 -14.47 23.59
N GLU A 156 -20.17 -15.31 24.36
CA GLU A 156 -19.81 -16.74 24.49
C GLU A 156 -19.75 -17.45 23.13
N ASN A 157 -20.69 -17.18 22.23
CA ASN A 157 -20.83 -17.89 20.96
C ASN A 157 -20.44 -17.08 19.73
N TRP A 158 -20.31 -15.76 19.86
CA TRP A 158 -20.11 -14.86 18.74
C TRP A 158 -19.05 -13.81 19.04
N SER A 159 -18.25 -13.49 18.03
CA SER A 159 -17.46 -12.27 18.03
C SER A 159 -17.77 -11.47 16.78
N TRP A 160 -17.89 -10.17 16.91
CA TRP A 160 -18.12 -9.28 15.79
C TRP A 160 -17.26 -8.01 15.93
N GLU A 161 -16.90 -7.46 14.80
CA GLU A 161 -16.09 -6.28 14.70
C GLU A 161 -16.69 -5.34 13.66
N LEU A 162 -16.83 -4.09 14.02
CA LEU A 162 -17.22 -2.99 13.15
C LEU A 162 -16.06 -2.02 13.08
N GLY A 163 -15.67 -1.67 11.87
CA GLY A 163 -14.62 -0.70 11.63
C GLY A 163 -15.05 0.33 10.60
N GLY A 164 -14.62 1.55 10.78
CA GLY A 164 -14.83 2.61 9.83
C GLY A 164 -13.73 3.66 9.93
N SER A 165 -13.50 4.39 8.86
CA SER A 165 -12.63 5.55 8.89
C SER A 165 -13.07 6.61 7.90
N VAL A 166 -12.80 7.85 8.26
CA VAL A 166 -12.86 9.00 7.35
C VAL A 166 -11.43 9.46 7.09
N SER A 167 -11.10 9.79 5.85
CA SER A 167 -9.76 10.23 5.47
C SER A 167 -9.83 11.44 4.55
N LEU A 168 -8.85 12.32 4.72
CA LEU A 168 -8.55 13.43 3.82
C LEU A 168 -7.22 13.13 3.15
N SER A 169 -7.15 13.32 1.85
CA SER A 169 -5.91 13.11 1.11
C SER A 169 -5.65 14.25 0.13
N HIS A 170 -4.38 14.53 -0.07
CA HIS A 170 -3.89 15.46 -1.08
C HIS A 170 -2.74 14.80 -1.84
N SER A 171 -2.78 14.90 -3.16
CA SER A 171 -1.72 14.42 -4.02
C SER A 171 -1.31 15.49 -5.02
N LYS A 172 -0.01 15.54 -5.33
CA LYS A 172 0.57 16.43 -6.33
C LYS A 172 1.54 15.64 -7.19
N THR A 173 1.39 15.81 -8.51
CA THR A 173 2.33 15.33 -9.52
C THR A 173 2.93 16.54 -10.24
N ASP A 174 4.23 16.51 -10.50
CA ASP A 174 4.92 17.52 -11.27
C ASP A 174 4.87 17.17 -12.76
N SER A 175 5.08 18.16 -13.62
CA SER A 175 5.13 17.95 -15.07
C SER A 175 6.28 17.02 -15.44
N GLN A 176 6.07 16.14 -16.42
CA GLN A 176 7.06 15.18 -16.83
C GLN A 176 6.97 14.84 -18.33
N ARG A 177 8.05 14.25 -18.85
CA ARG A 177 8.05 13.78 -20.23
C ARG A 177 7.18 12.54 -20.40
N ARG A 178 6.36 12.53 -21.45
CA ARG A 178 5.57 11.35 -21.82
C ARG A 178 6.45 10.12 -22.02
N TYR A 179 7.61 10.31 -22.62
CA TYR A 179 8.62 9.27 -22.85
C TYR A 179 9.88 9.57 -22.05
N PRO A 180 10.01 9.04 -20.83
CA PRO A 180 11.17 9.34 -19.98
C PRO A 180 12.48 8.74 -20.49
N LEU A 181 12.42 7.67 -21.29
CA LEU A 181 13.57 7.00 -21.92
C LEU A 181 13.58 7.27 -23.44
N GLN A 182 14.06 8.43 -23.82
CA GLN A 182 14.03 8.90 -25.21
C GLN A 182 14.82 8.06 -26.19
N GLY A 183 15.85 7.34 -25.72
CA GLY A 183 16.63 6.41 -26.53
C GLY A 183 15.87 5.20 -27.08
N LEU A 184 14.70 4.90 -26.48
CA LEU A 184 13.83 3.82 -26.95
C LEU A 184 12.82 4.27 -28.01
N ILE A 185 12.73 5.57 -28.26
CA ILE A 185 11.69 6.15 -29.12
C ILE A 185 12.32 6.53 -30.47
N PRO A 186 11.73 6.08 -31.58
CA PRO A 186 12.18 6.49 -32.93
C PRO A 186 12.13 8.00 -33.11
N ASP A 187 13.11 8.57 -33.83
CA ASP A 187 13.15 10.02 -34.09
C ASP A 187 12.00 10.51 -34.98
N SER A 188 11.36 9.59 -35.68
CA SER A 188 10.20 9.86 -36.54
C SER A 188 8.90 10.13 -35.75
N LEU A 189 8.87 9.90 -34.43
CA LEU A 189 7.66 10.11 -33.65
C LEU A 189 7.50 11.60 -33.29
N PRO A 190 6.42 12.26 -33.74
CA PRO A 190 6.25 13.71 -33.55
C PRO A 190 6.14 14.12 -32.07
N ASP A 191 5.59 13.25 -31.22
CA ASP A 191 5.37 13.51 -29.79
C ASP A 191 6.55 13.06 -28.90
N LYS A 192 7.71 12.75 -29.46
CA LYS A 192 8.88 12.25 -28.72
C LYS A 192 9.25 13.13 -27.51
N PHE A 193 9.12 14.44 -27.65
CA PHE A 193 9.47 15.42 -26.61
C PHE A 193 8.25 15.97 -25.86
N ALA A 194 7.07 15.38 -26.04
CA ALA A 194 5.86 15.83 -25.38
C ALA A 194 6.05 15.78 -23.84
N VAL A 195 5.58 16.83 -23.17
CA VAL A 195 5.54 16.97 -21.74
C VAL A 195 4.08 16.89 -21.30
N GLU A 196 3.83 16.10 -20.28
CA GLU A 196 2.53 16.03 -19.60
C GLU A 196 2.55 16.98 -18.41
N ASP A 197 1.51 17.78 -18.27
CA ASP A 197 1.41 18.74 -17.19
C ASP A 197 1.19 18.03 -15.84
N GLY A 198 1.76 18.63 -14.81
CA GLY A 198 1.53 18.18 -13.44
C GLY A 198 0.10 18.45 -13.02
N SER A 199 -0.34 17.74 -12.01
CA SER A 199 -1.68 17.87 -11.45
C SER A 199 -1.66 17.85 -9.93
N SER A 200 -2.67 18.45 -9.32
CA SER A 200 -2.92 18.31 -7.90
C SER A 200 -4.38 17.97 -7.65
N SER A 201 -4.62 17.08 -6.71
CA SER A 201 -5.97 16.69 -6.33
C SER A 201 -6.08 16.50 -4.82
N SER A 202 -7.25 16.80 -4.29
CA SER A 202 -7.61 16.53 -2.90
C SER A 202 -8.87 15.71 -2.87
N GLY A 203 -8.98 14.80 -1.91
CA GLY A 203 -10.12 13.92 -1.82
C GLY A 203 -10.49 13.58 -0.38
N VAL A 204 -11.75 13.26 -0.19
CA VAL A 204 -12.29 12.69 1.05
C VAL A 204 -12.61 11.23 0.78
N GLY A 205 -12.07 10.35 1.62
CA GLY A 205 -12.35 8.92 1.57
C GLY A 205 -13.07 8.47 2.82
N TYR A 206 -13.89 7.44 2.70
CA TYR A 206 -14.46 6.74 3.83
C TYR A 206 -14.41 5.24 3.62
N THR A 207 -14.21 4.50 4.71
CA THR A 207 -14.26 3.05 4.69
C THR A 207 -15.23 2.58 5.77
N CYS A 208 -15.93 1.50 5.50
CA CYS A 208 -16.74 0.80 6.48
C CYS A 208 -16.54 -0.69 6.28
N GLY A 209 -16.31 -1.40 7.37
CA GLY A 209 -16.11 -2.85 7.36
C GLY A 209 -16.83 -3.51 8.53
N ARG A 210 -17.35 -4.69 8.28
CA ARG A 210 -17.92 -5.57 9.30
C ARG A 210 -17.35 -6.96 9.16
N SER A 211 -16.93 -7.55 10.28
CA SER A 211 -16.64 -8.98 10.35
C SER A 211 -17.42 -9.62 11.48
N SER A 212 -17.83 -10.85 11.32
CA SER A 212 -18.46 -11.65 12.35
C SER A 212 -17.94 -13.09 12.27
N ASN A 213 -17.57 -13.65 13.43
CA ASN A 213 -17.11 -15.03 13.55
C ASN A 213 -17.94 -15.75 14.61
N ALA A 214 -18.44 -16.95 14.29
CA ALA A 214 -19.02 -17.82 15.28
C ALA A 214 -17.89 -18.50 16.08
N VAL A 215 -17.94 -18.40 17.40
CA VAL A 215 -17.02 -19.09 18.30
C VAL A 215 -17.61 -20.45 18.58
N SER A 216 -17.13 -21.50 17.93
CA SER A 216 -17.50 -22.89 18.26
C SER A 216 -16.72 -23.32 19.51
N VAL A 217 -17.40 -23.41 20.64
CA VAL A 217 -16.86 -24.11 21.81
C VAL A 217 -17.01 -25.60 21.57
N ARG A 218 -15.94 -26.24 21.12
CA ARG A 218 -15.89 -27.71 21.08
C ARG A 218 -15.67 -28.25 22.48
N THR A 219 -16.70 -28.80 23.07
CA THR A 219 -16.56 -29.79 24.15
C THR A 219 -15.98 -31.07 23.53
N GLY A 220 -14.70 -31.32 23.79
CA GLY A 220 -14.01 -32.61 23.67
C GLY A 220 -14.12 -33.36 22.35
N ARG A 221 -13.12 -33.26 21.51
CA ARG A 221 -12.38 -34.24 20.68
C ARG A 221 -11.77 -33.57 19.44
N SER A 222 -10.52 -33.84 19.25
CA SER A 222 -9.60 -33.28 18.24
C SER A 222 -10.05 -33.39 16.79
N ALA A 223 -10.15 -32.27 16.08
CA ALA A 223 -9.96 -32.12 14.64
C ALA A 223 -9.75 -30.63 14.26
N PRO A 224 -8.99 -30.26 13.23
CA PRO A 224 -8.57 -28.89 12.97
C PRO A 224 -9.75 -28.02 12.49
N ALA A 225 -9.81 -26.80 13.02
CA ALA A 225 -10.82 -25.80 12.68
C ALA A 225 -10.45 -25.12 11.35
N SER A 226 -11.34 -25.19 10.38
CA SER A 226 -11.30 -24.33 9.20
C SER A 226 -11.93 -22.97 9.53
N ILE A 227 -11.12 -21.92 9.47
CA ILE A 227 -11.56 -20.54 9.68
C ILE A 227 -12.14 -20.01 8.36
N PHE A 228 -13.46 -19.89 8.29
CA PHE A 228 -14.14 -19.20 7.18
C PHE A 228 -14.13 -17.70 7.42
N ASN A 229 -13.23 -17.00 6.73
CA ASN A 229 -13.12 -15.54 6.82
C ASN A 229 -13.82 -14.93 5.59
N ARG A 230 -15.07 -14.47 5.75
CA ARG A 230 -15.76 -13.68 4.73
C ARG A 230 -15.54 -12.20 5.00
N ARG A 231 -14.53 -11.61 4.38
CA ARG A 231 -14.39 -10.15 4.28
C ARG A 231 -15.19 -9.65 3.07
N ARG A 232 -16.25 -8.91 3.30
CA ARG A 232 -16.86 -8.05 2.28
C ARG A 232 -16.41 -6.61 2.53
N THR A 233 -15.52 -6.13 1.69
CA THR A 233 -15.12 -4.73 1.64
C THR A 233 -15.97 -4.04 0.57
N ILE A 234 -16.79 -3.09 0.97
CA ILE A 234 -17.52 -2.24 0.01
C ILE A 234 -16.71 -0.95 -0.13
N ARG A 235 -16.03 -0.79 -1.27
CA ARG A 235 -15.42 0.47 -1.66
C ARG A 235 -16.41 1.22 -2.55
N ARG A 236 -16.82 2.39 -2.16
CA ARG A 236 -17.40 3.38 -3.06
C ARG A 236 -16.42 4.52 -3.21
N ALA A 237 -15.91 4.70 -4.42
CA ALA A 237 -15.21 5.90 -4.82
C ALA A 237 -16.25 6.85 -5.41
N THR A 238 -16.31 8.07 -4.95
CA THR A 238 -17.02 9.17 -5.61
C THR A 238 -16.00 10.02 -6.37
N ARG A 239 -16.43 10.43 -7.54
CA ARG A 239 -15.71 11.26 -8.51
C ARG A 239 -15.26 12.60 -7.93
#